data_df44938cd4f4ea13685c92ed79f7c658
#
_entry.id   df44938cd4f4ea13685c92ed79f7c658
#
_cell.length_a   1.000
_cell.length_b   1.000
_cell.length_c   1.000
_cell.angle_alpha   90.00
_cell.angle_beta   90.00
_cell.angle_gamma   90.00
#
_symmetry.space_group_name_H-M   'P 1'
#
loop_
_entity.id
_entity.type
_entity.pdbx_description
1 polymer ?
#
loop_
_entity_poly.entity_id
_entity_poly.type
_entity_poly.pdbx_seq_one_letter_code
_entity_poly.pdbx_strand_id
1 'polypeptide(L)'
;MNQTEKEKDGLLILDYQSGNKLALAELVKRWHKHFCKKSFFIVKDADEAKDVAQDSWRTIIDKLETIKDPYSFSGWAMRIVHTKSIDVLRKRQKDLKGKKNIKLNSYEVDEPYDEKTALKKKLYLAILELPIDQQVVIRLFYMEELPLNDISKLLKIKQGTIKSRLFHAREKLKLILKEI
;
A
#
# COMPACT_ATOMS: atom_id res chain seq x y z
N MET A 1 -11.18 11.43 -1.73
CA MET A 1 -11.35 12.12 -0.42
C MET A 1 -12.03 13.45 -0.68
N ASN A 2 -13.07 13.75 0.07
CA ASN A 2 -13.89 14.95 -0.11
C ASN A 2 -13.10 16.20 0.35
N GLN A 3 -13.37 17.39 -0.25
CA GLN A 3 -12.72 18.67 0.11
C GLN A 3 -12.77 18.95 1.61
N THR A 4 -13.94 18.72 2.23
CA THR A 4 -14.19 18.87 3.66
C THR A 4 -13.28 17.99 4.56
N GLU A 5 -12.90 16.79 4.11
CA GLU A 5 -12.00 15.91 4.86
C GLU A 5 -10.55 16.39 4.83
N LYS A 6 -10.11 16.95 3.70
CA LYS A 6 -8.78 17.58 3.59
C LYS A 6 -8.66 18.81 4.48
N GLU A 7 -9.73 19.61 4.55
CA GLU A 7 -9.79 20.79 5.40
C GLU A 7 -9.69 20.42 6.88
N LYS A 8 -10.43 19.39 7.32
CA LYS A 8 -10.36 18.90 8.70
C LYS A 8 -8.96 18.41 9.07
N ASP A 9 -8.33 17.63 8.19
CA ASP A 9 -6.97 17.14 8.43
C ASP A 9 -5.97 18.30 8.52
N GLY A 10 -6.10 19.30 7.62
CA GLY A 10 -5.27 20.51 7.63
C GLY A 10 -5.39 21.29 8.94
N LEU A 11 -6.62 21.49 9.42
CA LEU A 11 -6.88 22.19 10.69
C LEU A 11 -6.29 21.43 11.90
N LEU A 12 -6.43 20.11 11.95
CA LEU A 12 -5.83 19.29 13.01
C LEU A 12 -4.30 19.41 13.04
N ILE A 13 -3.67 19.51 11.86
CA ILE A 13 -2.22 19.65 11.77
C ILE A 13 -1.78 21.04 12.22
N LEU A 14 -2.48 22.08 11.83
CA LEU A 14 -2.20 23.46 12.27
C LEU A 14 -2.38 23.58 13.82
N ASP A 15 -3.41 22.96 14.35
CA ASP A 15 -3.66 22.91 15.79
C ASP A 15 -2.54 22.16 16.54
N TYR A 16 -2.07 21.04 16.00
CA TYR A 16 -0.91 20.31 16.52
C TYR A 16 0.37 21.18 16.47
N GLN A 17 0.62 21.87 15.36
CA GLN A 17 1.78 22.76 15.20
C GLN A 17 1.73 23.97 16.16
N SER A 18 0.53 24.39 16.59
CA SER A 18 0.35 25.42 17.61
C SER A 18 0.54 24.94 19.05
N GLY A 19 0.81 23.62 19.23
CA GLY A 19 1.10 22.99 20.54
C GLY A 19 -0.01 22.11 21.11
N ASN A 20 -1.17 22.00 20.45
CA ASN A 20 -2.25 21.12 20.90
C ASN A 20 -1.97 19.65 20.56
N LYS A 21 -1.37 18.91 21.48
CA LYS A 21 -1.06 17.48 21.29
C LYS A 21 -2.28 16.58 21.11
N LEU A 22 -3.48 17.00 21.56
CA LEU A 22 -4.72 16.23 21.37
C LEU A 22 -5.13 16.16 19.90
N ALA A 23 -4.80 17.16 19.10
CA ALA A 23 -5.06 17.14 17.66
C ALA A 23 -4.36 15.96 16.93
N LEU A 24 -3.16 15.56 17.40
CA LEU A 24 -2.48 14.37 16.87
C LEU A 24 -3.27 13.09 17.15
N ALA A 25 -3.81 12.95 18.36
CA ALA A 25 -4.59 11.76 18.72
C ALA A 25 -5.83 11.60 17.82
N GLU A 26 -6.50 12.73 17.52
CA GLU A 26 -7.65 12.72 16.60
C GLU A 26 -7.22 12.39 15.16
N LEU A 27 -6.10 12.92 14.68
CA LEU A 27 -5.56 12.61 13.37
C LEU A 27 -5.21 11.10 13.23
N VAL A 28 -4.59 10.52 14.29
CA VAL A 28 -4.29 9.08 14.35
C VAL A 28 -5.57 8.25 14.31
N LYS A 29 -6.58 8.59 15.12
CA LYS A 29 -7.87 7.90 15.14
C LYS A 29 -8.55 7.89 13.76
N ARG A 30 -8.47 9.00 13.02
CA ARG A 30 -9.05 9.13 11.67
C ARG A 30 -8.31 8.26 10.65
N TRP A 31 -6.99 8.19 10.71
CA TRP A 31 -6.16 7.64 9.64
C TRP A 31 -5.57 6.25 9.90
N HIS A 32 -5.42 5.81 11.15
CA HIS A 32 -4.73 4.55 11.46
C HIS A 32 -5.36 3.33 10.77
N LYS A 33 -6.67 3.18 10.86
CA LYS A 33 -7.41 2.09 10.19
C LYS A 33 -7.24 2.15 8.66
N HIS A 34 -7.19 3.36 8.10
CA HIS A 34 -6.97 3.56 6.67
C HIS A 34 -5.55 3.14 6.25
N PHE A 35 -4.53 3.50 7.04
CA PHE A 35 -3.15 3.07 6.81
C PHE A 35 -3.00 1.56 6.87
N CYS A 36 -3.55 0.89 7.89
CA CYS A 36 -3.57 -0.56 7.98
C CYS A 36 -4.21 -1.20 6.74
N LYS A 37 -5.38 -0.71 6.31
CA LYS A 37 -6.07 -1.22 5.12
C LYS A 37 -5.22 -1.07 3.86
N LYS A 38 -4.60 0.10 3.67
CA LYS A 38 -3.78 0.38 2.49
C LYS A 38 -2.48 -0.43 2.47
N SER A 39 -1.81 -0.55 3.63
CA SER A 39 -0.65 -1.43 3.77
C SER A 39 -1.01 -2.87 3.46
N PHE A 40 -2.13 -3.35 3.99
CA PHE A 40 -2.62 -4.71 3.76
C PHE A 40 -2.86 -5.01 2.27
N PHE A 41 -3.36 -4.07 1.49
CA PHE A 41 -3.51 -4.27 0.04
C PHE A 41 -2.16 -4.54 -0.66
N ILE A 42 -1.07 -4.01 -0.11
CA ILE A 42 0.27 -4.18 -0.68
C ILE A 42 0.97 -5.41 -0.09
N VAL A 43 1.07 -5.53 1.24
CA VAL A 43 1.86 -6.60 1.89
C VAL A 43 1.12 -7.93 1.97
N LYS A 44 -0.23 -7.90 2.04
CA LYS A 44 -1.10 -9.08 2.13
C LYS A 44 -0.83 -9.94 3.37
N ASP A 45 -0.44 -9.31 4.45
CA ASP A 45 -0.28 -9.88 5.77
C ASP A 45 -0.80 -8.86 6.79
N ALA A 46 -1.65 -9.29 7.73
CA ALA A 46 -2.35 -8.37 8.64
C ALA A 46 -1.41 -7.78 9.69
N ASP A 47 -0.47 -8.57 10.17
CA ASP A 47 0.47 -8.13 11.21
C ASP A 47 1.54 -7.23 10.61
N GLU A 48 2.11 -7.60 9.46
CA GLU A 48 3.00 -6.69 8.72
C GLU A 48 2.30 -5.39 8.33
N ALA A 49 1.00 -5.42 7.99
CA ALA A 49 0.26 -4.20 7.67
C ALA A 49 0.10 -3.27 8.87
N LYS A 50 -0.11 -3.82 10.07
CA LYS A 50 -0.14 -3.05 11.34
C LYS A 50 1.24 -2.45 11.64
N ASP A 51 2.30 -3.25 11.47
CA ASP A 51 3.68 -2.79 11.67
C ASP A 51 4.04 -1.65 10.71
N VAL A 52 3.69 -1.79 9.43
CA VAL A 52 3.87 -0.71 8.44
C VAL A 52 3.10 0.54 8.83
N ALA A 53 1.85 0.40 9.29
CA ALA A 53 1.05 1.55 9.71
C ALA A 53 1.68 2.25 10.92
N GLN A 54 2.17 1.49 11.91
CA GLN A 54 2.86 2.01 13.08
C GLN A 54 4.17 2.73 12.71
N ASP A 55 5.00 2.10 11.87
CA ASP A 55 6.24 2.71 11.38
C ASP A 55 5.98 3.95 10.53
N SER A 56 4.87 3.96 9.79
CA SER A 56 4.46 5.14 9.03
C SER A 56 4.11 6.30 9.96
N TRP A 57 3.39 6.03 11.05
CA TRP A 57 3.08 7.04 12.06
C TRP A 57 4.34 7.61 12.71
N ARG A 58 5.34 6.80 13.06
CA ARG A 58 6.61 7.32 13.58
C ARG A 58 7.20 8.35 12.62
N THR A 59 7.33 7.99 11.34
CA THR A 59 7.88 8.90 10.31
C THR A 59 7.02 10.14 10.08
N ILE A 60 5.68 10.01 10.19
CA ILE A 60 4.74 11.12 10.05
C ILE A 60 4.90 12.09 11.21
N ILE A 61 4.89 11.60 12.44
CA ILE A 61 5.00 12.40 13.67
C ILE A 61 6.31 13.19 13.67
N ASP A 62 7.45 12.55 13.33
CA ASP A 62 8.76 13.21 13.25
C ASP A 62 8.79 14.39 12.27
N LYS A 63 7.89 14.39 11.28
CA LYS A 63 7.87 15.42 10.22
C LYS A 63 6.63 16.32 10.26
N LEU A 64 5.69 16.05 11.14
CA LEU A 64 4.40 16.74 11.15
C LEU A 64 4.55 18.22 11.51
N GLU A 65 5.49 18.55 12.40
CA GLU A 65 5.79 19.94 12.77
C GLU A 65 6.35 20.77 11.62
N THR A 66 7.00 20.12 10.65
CA THR A 66 7.68 20.77 9.53
C THR A 66 6.92 20.70 8.20
N ILE A 67 5.73 20.13 8.20
CA ILE A 67 4.92 20.03 6.97
C ILE A 67 4.50 21.44 6.50
N LYS A 68 4.88 21.78 5.26
CA LYS A 68 4.63 23.13 4.73
C LYS A 68 3.19 23.33 4.26
N ASP A 69 2.55 22.27 3.80
CA ASP A 69 1.15 22.30 3.32
C ASP A 69 0.33 21.25 4.08
N PRO A 70 -0.29 21.64 5.23
CA PRO A 70 -1.11 20.74 6.04
C PRO A 70 -2.30 20.14 5.28
N TYR A 71 -2.85 20.84 4.29
CA TYR A 71 -3.99 20.38 3.50
C TYR A 71 -3.64 19.28 2.49
N SER A 72 -2.36 19.10 2.18
CA SER A 72 -1.84 17.98 1.37
C SER A 72 -1.48 16.73 2.18
N PHE A 73 -1.81 16.68 3.47
CA PHE A 73 -1.46 15.60 4.40
C PHE A 73 -1.79 14.22 3.85
N SER A 74 -2.99 14.01 3.35
CA SER A 74 -3.45 12.71 2.89
C SER A 74 -2.55 12.09 1.83
N GLY A 75 -2.21 12.85 0.79
CA GLY A 75 -1.33 12.39 -0.29
C GLY A 75 0.10 12.15 0.18
N TRP A 76 0.60 13.04 1.05
CA TRP A 76 1.93 12.93 1.64
C TRP A 76 2.05 11.72 2.57
N ALA A 77 1.10 11.53 3.50
CA ALA A 77 1.08 10.41 4.41
C ALA A 77 0.93 9.07 3.68
N MET A 78 0.03 9.01 2.68
CA MET A 78 -0.15 7.81 1.86
C MET A 78 1.12 7.43 1.09
N ARG A 79 1.91 8.39 0.63
CA ARG A 79 3.21 8.11 0.00
C ARG A 79 4.17 7.42 0.97
N ILE A 80 4.19 7.83 2.26
CA ILE A 80 5.00 7.18 3.30
C ILE A 80 4.54 5.73 3.49
N VAL A 81 3.23 5.52 3.65
CA VAL A 81 2.63 4.19 3.83
C VAL A 81 2.96 3.26 2.65
N HIS A 82 2.75 3.72 1.42
CA HIS A 82 3.08 2.94 0.22
C HIS A 82 4.57 2.59 0.14
N THR A 83 5.45 3.56 0.40
CA THR A 83 6.90 3.34 0.36
C THR A 83 7.30 2.25 1.36
N LYS A 84 6.88 2.36 2.61
CA LYS A 84 7.19 1.37 3.66
C LYS A 84 6.60 -0.02 3.33
N SER A 85 5.38 -0.09 2.81
CA SER A 85 4.77 -1.36 2.37
C SER A 85 5.58 -2.03 1.26
N ILE A 86 6.08 -1.26 0.30
CA ILE A 86 6.92 -1.77 -0.80
C ILE A 86 8.27 -2.25 -0.27
N ASP A 87 8.85 -1.55 0.69
CA ASP A 87 10.13 -1.93 1.31
C ASP A 87 10.01 -3.26 2.07
N VAL A 88 8.88 -3.49 2.77
CA VAL A 88 8.57 -4.79 3.40
C VAL A 88 8.52 -5.91 2.35
N LEU A 89 7.80 -5.72 1.23
CA LEU A 89 7.77 -6.71 0.15
C LEU A 89 9.14 -7.01 -0.42
N ARG A 90 9.97 -5.97 -0.64
CA ARG A 90 11.33 -6.14 -1.17
C ARG A 90 12.23 -6.88 -0.18
N LYS A 91 12.12 -6.59 1.11
CA LYS A 91 12.84 -7.29 2.16
C LYS A 91 12.45 -8.77 2.19
N ARG A 92 11.14 -9.06 2.23
CA ARG A 92 10.62 -10.43 2.19
C ARG A 92 11.17 -11.22 0.99
N GLN A 93 11.21 -10.60 -0.20
CA GLN A 93 11.76 -11.26 -1.38
C GLN A 93 13.26 -11.56 -1.25
N LYS A 94 14.06 -10.67 -0.63
CA LYS A 94 15.48 -10.92 -0.39
C LYS A 94 15.68 -12.09 0.59
N ASP A 95 14.88 -12.13 1.65
CA ASP A 95 14.95 -13.18 2.67
C ASP A 95 14.53 -14.55 2.11
N LEU A 96 13.57 -14.57 1.17
CA LEU A 96 13.10 -15.78 0.50
C LEU A 96 14.07 -16.33 -0.55
N LYS A 97 14.89 -15.48 -1.20
CA LYS A 97 15.95 -15.95 -2.11
C LYS A 97 17.03 -16.78 -1.39
N GLY A 98 17.12 -16.65 -0.06
CA GLY A 98 17.99 -17.46 0.78
C GLY A 98 17.34 -18.74 1.33
N LYS A 99 16.01 -18.92 1.23
CA LYS A 99 15.25 -20.04 1.78
C LYS A 99 14.22 -20.55 0.79
N LYS A 100 14.38 -21.80 0.34
CA LYS A 100 13.52 -22.48 -0.67
C LYS A 100 12.09 -22.84 -0.20
N ASN A 101 11.58 -22.33 0.92
CA ASN A 101 10.25 -22.70 1.43
C ASN A 101 9.43 -21.45 1.78
N ILE A 102 8.51 -21.11 0.91
CA ILE A 102 7.46 -20.13 1.19
C ILE A 102 6.35 -20.85 1.93
N LYS A 103 6.19 -20.62 3.24
CA LYS A 103 4.90 -20.83 3.88
C LYS A 103 3.97 -19.74 3.36
N LEU A 104 3.08 -20.11 2.45
CA LEU A 104 1.88 -19.33 2.16
C LEU A 104 1.08 -19.30 3.47
N ASN A 105 1.10 -18.17 4.17
CA ASN A 105 0.10 -17.93 5.20
C ASN A 105 -1.25 -17.89 4.49
N SER A 106 -1.98 -18.98 4.66
CA SER A 106 -3.31 -19.21 4.13
C SER A 106 -4.22 -18.07 4.59
N TYR A 107 -4.75 -17.33 3.63
CA TYR A 107 -5.96 -16.56 3.84
C TYR A 107 -7.09 -17.55 4.09
N GLU A 108 -7.35 -17.86 5.32
CA GLU A 108 -8.67 -18.31 5.75
C GLU A 108 -9.56 -17.06 5.76
N VAL A 109 -10.17 -16.78 4.63
CA VAL A 109 -11.36 -15.95 4.60
C VAL A 109 -12.50 -16.93 4.86
N ASP A 110 -13.05 -16.89 6.06
CA ASP A 110 -14.36 -17.46 6.39
C ASP A 110 -15.46 -16.68 5.65
N GLU A 111 -15.44 -16.72 4.32
CA GLU A 111 -16.55 -16.27 3.50
C GLU A 111 -17.16 -17.48 2.78
N PRO A 112 -18.51 -17.55 2.65
CA PRO A 112 -19.18 -18.65 1.98
C PRO A 112 -18.63 -18.83 0.56
N TYR A 113 -18.51 -20.08 0.15
CA TYR A 113 -17.92 -20.52 -1.12
C TYR A 113 -18.74 -19.98 -2.29
N ASP A 114 -18.34 -18.83 -2.82
CA ASP A 114 -18.89 -18.18 -4.02
C ASP A 114 -17.82 -18.23 -5.13
N GLU A 115 -18.24 -18.46 -6.39
CA GLU A 115 -17.36 -18.45 -7.57
C GLU A 115 -16.49 -17.19 -7.65
N LYS A 116 -17.02 -16.03 -7.23
CA LYS A 116 -16.27 -14.77 -7.15
C LYS A 116 -15.11 -14.86 -6.16
N THR A 117 -15.28 -15.54 -5.04
CA THR A 117 -14.25 -15.72 -4.01
C THR A 117 -13.16 -16.66 -4.52
N ALA A 118 -13.54 -17.75 -5.21
CA ALA A 118 -12.61 -18.66 -5.83
C ALA A 118 -11.76 -17.96 -6.93
N LEU A 119 -12.38 -17.15 -7.78
CA LEU A 119 -11.69 -16.39 -8.82
C LEU A 119 -10.72 -15.34 -8.22
N LYS A 120 -11.13 -14.64 -7.17
CA LYS A 120 -10.26 -13.69 -6.43
C LYS A 120 -9.05 -14.40 -5.85
N LYS A 121 -9.22 -15.58 -5.27
CA LYS A 121 -8.15 -16.41 -4.71
C LYS A 121 -7.18 -16.85 -5.80
N LYS A 122 -7.68 -17.33 -6.96
CA LYS A 122 -6.88 -17.71 -8.12
C LYS A 122 -6.05 -16.52 -8.63
N LEU A 123 -6.68 -15.36 -8.83
CA LEU A 123 -6.00 -14.14 -9.27
C LEU A 123 -4.93 -13.71 -8.26
N TYR A 124 -5.22 -13.81 -6.97
CA TYR A 124 -4.27 -13.49 -5.92
C TYR A 124 -3.02 -14.38 -5.99
N LEU A 125 -3.20 -15.71 -6.11
CA LEU A 125 -2.10 -16.67 -6.24
C LEU A 125 -1.27 -16.38 -7.50
N ALA A 126 -1.93 -16.13 -8.63
CA ALA A 126 -1.26 -15.77 -9.88
C ALA A 126 -0.43 -14.47 -9.75
N ILE A 127 -0.91 -13.47 -9.00
CA ILE A 127 -0.13 -12.25 -8.72
C ILE A 127 1.12 -12.56 -7.89
N LEU A 128 1.05 -13.50 -6.96
CA LEU A 128 2.21 -13.89 -6.15
C LEU A 128 3.33 -14.56 -6.97
N GLU A 129 3.00 -15.18 -8.10
CA GLU A 129 3.97 -15.79 -9.02
C GLU A 129 4.70 -14.77 -9.90
N LEU A 130 4.22 -13.53 -9.95
CA LEU A 130 4.90 -12.46 -10.67
C LEU A 130 6.21 -12.05 -9.98
N PRO A 131 7.21 -11.54 -10.74
CA PRO A 131 8.32 -10.80 -10.14
C PRO A 131 7.82 -9.65 -9.27
N ILE A 132 8.50 -9.35 -8.15
CA ILE A 132 8.03 -8.37 -7.17
C ILE A 132 7.75 -6.99 -7.79
N ASP A 133 8.58 -6.55 -8.72
CA ASP A 133 8.41 -5.27 -9.40
C ASP A 133 7.12 -5.22 -10.26
N GLN A 134 6.69 -6.36 -10.79
CA GLN A 134 5.42 -6.51 -11.49
C GLN A 134 4.24 -6.57 -10.51
N GLN A 135 4.40 -7.30 -9.39
CA GLN A 135 3.39 -7.30 -8.32
C GLN A 135 3.11 -5.90 -7.81
N VAL A 136 4.17 -5.13 -7.52
CA VAL A 136 4.05 -3.76 -7.01
C VAL A 136 3.27 -2.86 -7.98
N VAL A 137 3.63 -2.85 -9.26
CA VAL A 137 2.94 -1.98 -10.24
C VAL A 137 1.48 -2.40 -10.48
N ILE A 138 1.18 -3.71 -10.49
CA ILE A 138 -0.20 -4.23 -10.58
C ILE A 138 -1.03 -3.75 -9.38
N ARG A 139 -0.51 -3.88 -8.17
CA ARG A 139 -1.22 -3.47 -6.95
C ARG A 139 -1.45 -1.97 -6.91
N LEU A 140 -0.42 -1.17 -7.19
CA LEU A 140 -0.54 0.29 -7.19
C LEU A 140 -1.51 0.79 -8.27
N PHE A 141 -1.51 0.17 -9.45
CA PHE A 141 -2.34 0.62 -10.56
C PHE A 141 -3.80 0.17 -10.44
N TYR A 142 -4.04 -1.13 -10.14
CA TYR A 142 -5.39 -1.70 -10.15
C TYR A 142 -6.07 -1.72 -8.78
N MET A 143 -5.33 -1.82 -7.67
CA MET A 143 -5.92 -1.88 -6.33
C MET A 143 -5.94 -0.52 -5.64
N GLU A 144 -4.92 0.32 -5.89
CA GLU A 144 -4.82 1.66 -5.34
C GLU A 144 -5.26 2.74 -6.34
N GLU A 145 -5.54 2.36 -7.59
CA GLU A 145 -6.00 3.24 -8.67
C GLU A 145 -5.10 4.45 -8.91
N LEU A 146 -3.78 4.30 -8.64
CA LEU A 146 -2.84 5.38 -8.78
C LEU A 146 -2.54 5.67 -10.26
N PRO A 147 -2.54 6.95 -10.67
CA PRO A 147 -2.10 7.34 -12.02
C PRO A 147 -0.63 6.95 -12.25
N LEU A 148 -0.26 6.65 -13.50
CA LEU A 148 1.12 6.28 -13.85
C LEU A 148 2.16 7.30 -13.41
N ASN A 149 1.80 8.59 -13.44
CA ASN A 149 2.67 9.67 -12.98
C ASN A 149 3.00 9.57 -11.49
N ASP A 150 1.99 9.24 -10.67
CA ASP A 150 2.17 9.12 -9.22
C ASP A 150 2.92 7.84 -8.85
N ILE A 151 2.68 6.74 -9.57
CA ILE A 151 3.48 5.51 -9.45
C ILE A 151 4.94 5.79 -9.84
N SER A 152 5.18 6.57 -10.90
CA SER A 152 6.52 6.97 -11.34
C SER A 152 7.27 7.74 -10.25
N LYS A 153 6.62 8.72 -9.63
CA LYS A 153 7.17 9.49 -8.51
C LYS A 153 7.40 8.64 -7.26
N LEU A 154 6.45 7.73 -6.95
CA LEU A 154 6.53 6.85 -5.79
C LEU A 154 7.69 5.85 -5.91
N LEU A 155 7.81 5.18 -7.06
CA LEU A 155 8.82 4.15 -7.32
C LEU A 155 10.15 4.73 -7.80
N LYS A 156 10.22 6.02 -8.13
CA LYS A 156 11.38 6.71 -8.73
C LYS A 156 11.87 6.03 -10.02
N ILE A 157 10.94 5.62 -10.88
CA ILE A 157 11.20 5.02 -12.21
C ILE A 157 10.40 5.73 -13.29
N LYS A 158 10.86 5.64 -14.55
CA LYS A 158 10.19 6.26 -15.69
C LYS A 158 8.82 5.63 -15.95
N GLN A 159 7.84 6.41 -16.40
CA GLN A 159 6.50 5.91 -16.76
C GLN A 159 6.55 4.79 -17.82
N GLY A 160 7.49 4.87 -18.78
CA GLY A 160 7.72 3.81 -19.77
C GLY A 160 8.06 2.47 -19.10
N THR A 161 8.88 2.48 -18.05
CA THR A 161 9.20 1.27 -17.27
C THR A 161 7.96 0.71 -16.57
N ILE A 162 7.08 1.58 -16.04
CA ILE A 162 5.83 1.14 -15.41
C ILE A 162 4.91 0.51 -16.45
N LYS A 163 4.75 1.14 -17.63
CA LYS A 163 3.93 0.60 -18.73
C LYS A 163 4.44 -0.78 -19.18
N SER A 164 5.75 -0.93 -19.33
CA SER A 164 6.38 -2.22 -19.70
C SER A 164 6.14 -3.28 -18.61
N ARG A 165 6.33 -2.95 -17.31
CA ARG A 165 6.06 -3.87 -16.21
C ARG A 165 4.60 -4.28 -16.14
N LEU A 166 3.65 -3.36 -16.34
CA LEU A 166 2.22 -3.65 -16.39
C LEU A 166 1.86 -4.54 -17.58
N PHE A 167 2.47 -4.29 -18.75
CA PHE A 167 2.28 -5.12 -19.92
C PHE A 167 2.73 -6.56 -19.66
N HIS A 168 3.97 -6.76 -19.25
CA HIS A 168 4.52 -8.10 -18.97
C HIS A 168 3.79 -8.81 -17.84
N ALA A 169 3.38 -8.08 -16.80
CA ALA A 169 2.58 -8.64 -15.71
C ALA A 169 1.23 -9.17 -16.22
N ARG A 170 0.54 -8.41 -17.07
CA ARG A 170 -0.75 -8.86 -17.68
C ARG A 170 -0.59 -10.06 -18.56
N GLU A 171 0.42 -10.07 -19.42
CA GLU A 171 0.68 -11.23 -20.31
C GLU A 171 0.97 -12.49 -19.47
N LYS A 172 1.80 -12.37 -18.43
CA LYS A 172 2.09 -13.50 -17.56
C LYS A 172 0.85 -13.98 -16.79
N LEU A 173 0.03 -13.06 -16.26
CA LEU A 173 -1.24 -13.40 -15.59
C LEU A 173 -2.21 -14.10 -16.55
N LYS A 174 -2.30 -13.69 -17.81
CA LYS A 174 -3.13 -14.37 -18.81
C LYS A 174 -2.69 -15.81 -19.02
N LEU A 175 -1.38 -16.08 -19.07
CA LEU A 175 -0.86 -17.44 -19.22
C LEU A 175 -1.22 -18.29 -17.99
N ILE A 176 -0.86 -17.83 -16.79
CA ILE A 176 -1.13 -18.54 -15.52
C ILE A 176 -2.63 -18.84 -15.36
N LEU A 177 -3.51 -17.88 -15.66
CA LEU A 177 -4.96 -18.03 -15.50
C LEU A 177 -5.63 -18.87 -16.61
N LYS A 178 -4.96 -19.12 -17.74
CA LYS A 178 -5.44 -20.04 -18.79
C LYS A 178 -5.08 -21.49 -18.50
N GLU A 179 -4.00 -21.74 -17.76
CA GLU A 179 -3.53 -23.07 -17.40
C GLU A 179 -4.27 -23.69 -16.19
N ILE A 180 -5.19 -22.93 -15.59
CA ILE A 180 -6.00 -23.31 -14.44
C ILE A 180 -7.47 -23.44 -14.85
#